data_12428c34500f17fde33fcd7adb67b37e
#
_entry.id   12428c34500f17fde33fcd7adb67b37e
#
_cell.length_a   1.000
_cell.length_b   1.000
_cell.length_c   1.000
_cell.angle_alpha   90.00
_cell.angle_beta   90.00
_cell.angle_gamma   90.00
#
_symmetry.space_group_name_H-M   'P 1'
#
loop_
_entity.id
_entity.type
_entity.pdbx_description
1 polymer ?
#
loop_
_entity_poly.entity_id
_entity_poly.type
_entity_poly.pdbx_seq_one_letter_code
_entity_poly.pdbx_strand_id
1 'polypeptide(L)'
;MTTKALFFDIDGTLVSFNTHEISASTVDALEQAKANGLKVFIATGRPRQLINNLSAISHLIDGYVTTNGAYCYAGDNNIVCNPLPEADALSIKAEADRMGAMSLVVGIDGILLCNPDIPLVDGLQKLLNVPSIPVGNDITPLLRHGIVQM
;
A
#
# COMPACT_ATOMS: atom_id res chain seq x y z
N MET A 1 13.66 16.86 24.28
CA MET A 1 14.01 16.52 22.88
C MET A 1 12.73 16.17 22.15
N THR A 2 12.39 16.88 21.10
CA THR A 2 11.26 16.52 20.26
C THR A 2 11.73 15.46 19.26
N THR A 3 11.15 14.27 19.31
CA THR A 3 11.34 13.26 18.26
C THR A 3 10.88 13.88 16.94
N LYS A 4 11.76 13.84 15.95
CA LYS A 4 11.45 14.33 14.63
C LYS A 4 11.19 13.12 13.73
N ALA A 5 10.07 13.13 13.06
CA ALA A 5 9.68 12.11 12.10
C ALA A 5 9.48 12.76 10.72
N LEU A 6 9.94 12.07 9.70
CA LEU A 6 9.74 12.41 8.29
C LEU A 6 8.80 11.39 7.68
N PHE A 7 7.79 11.84 6.95
CA PHE A 7 6.85 10.99 6.24
C PHE A 7 6.98 11.26 4.75
N PHE A 8 7.14 10.21 3.97
CA PHE A 8 7.32 10.29 2.53
C PHE A 8 6.28 9.43 1.82
N ASP A 9 5.69 9.98 0.78
CA ASP A 9 4.95 9.20 -0.20
C ASP A 9 5.93 8.48 -1.14
N ILE A 10 5.44 7.44 -1.82
CA ILE A 10 6.24 6.62 -2.74
C ILE A 10 6.20 7.21 -4.13
N ASP A 11 5.04 7.22 -4.75
CA ASP A 11 4.85 7.44 -6.18
C ASP A 11 4.94 8.92 -6.57
N GLY A 12 5.96 9.26 -7.34
CA GLY A 12 6.24 10.66 -7.71
C GLY A 12 6.94 11.46 -6.62
N THR A 13 7.26 10.86 -5.45
CA THR A 13 8.00 11.50 -4.35
C THR A 13 9.36 10.81 -4.14
N LEU A 14 9.38 9.62 -3.57
CA LEU A 14 10.63 8.84 -3.43
C LEU A 14 11.00 8.12 -4.70
N VAL A 15 10.01 7.63 -5.43
CA VAL A 15 10.16 6.81 -6.63
C VAL A 15 9.65 7.60 -7.82
N SER A 16 10.51 7.80 -8.81
CA SER A 16 10.15 8.46 -10.06
C SER A 16 9.24 7.57 -10.92
N PHE A 17 8.19 8.13 -11.51
CA PHE A 17 7.35 7.44 -12.50
C PHE A 17 8.10 7.07 -13.80
N ASN A 18 9.23 7.73 -14.08
CA ASN A 18 9.99 7.49 -15.31
C ASN A 18 11.01 6.36 -15.14
N THR A 19 11.70 6.30 -14.00
CA THR A 19 12.77 5.31 -13.76
C THR A 19 12.33 4.17 -12.87
N HIS A 20 11.24 4.35 -12.10
CA HIS A 20 10.77 3.44 -11.05
C HIS A 20 11.83 3.14 -9.97
N GLU A 21 12.78 4.07 -9.80
CA GLU A 21 13.90 3.94 -8.88
C GLU A 21 13.98 5.14 -7.94
N ILE A 22 14.63 4.91 -6.80
CA ILE A 22 15.01 5.95 -5.84
C ILE A 22 16.40 6.44 -6.23
N SER A 23 16.58 7.75 -6.36
CA SER A 23 17.89 8.32 -6.72
C SER A 23 18.92 8.12 -5.61
N ALA A 24 20.20 7.98 -5.99
CA ALA A 24 21.29 7.85 -5.03
C ALA A 24 21.33 9.04 -4.05
N SER A 25 21.08 10.27 -4.54
CA SER A 25 21.03 11.46 -3.70
C SER A 25 19.90 11.42 -2.66
N THR A 26 18.78 10.75 -2.96
CA THR A 26 17.69 10.54 -2.00
C THR A 26 18.12 9.53 -0.92
N VAL A 27 18.77 8.46 -1.31
CA VAL A 27 19.32 7.48 -0.35
C VAL A 27 20.30 8.17 0.61
N ASP A 28 21.28 8.90 0.08
CA ASP A 28 22.27 9.63 0.87
C ASP A 28 21.62 10.62 1.85
N ALA A 29 20.58 11.35 1.40
CA ALA A 29 19.85 12.29 2.25
C ALA A 29 19.10 11.60 3.40
N LEU A 30 18.49 10.44 3.14
CA LEU A 30 17.80 9.66 4.16
C LEU A 30 18.77 9.03 5.16
N GLU A 31 19.94 8.57 4.72
CA GLU A 31 21.01 8.09 5.60
C GLU A 31 21.49 9.21 6.54
N GLN A 32 21.72 10.41 6.01
CA GLN A 32 22.09 11.58 6.82
C GLN A 32 20.97 11.95 7.82
N ALA A 33 19.70 11.89 7.40
CA ALA A 33 18.55 12.12 8.28
C ALA A 33 18.54 11.13 9.44
N LYS A 34 18.75 9.84 9.16
CA LYS A 34 18.87 8.78 10.18
C LYS A 34 20.05 9.02 11.12
N ALA A 35 21.23 9.37 10.59
CA ALA A 35 22.42 9.67 11.39
C ALA A 35 22.18 10.87 12.36
N ASN A 36 21.30 11.81 11.97
CA ASN A 36 20.87 12.94 12.80
C ASN A 36 19.71 12.59 13.76
N GLY A 37 19.35 11.31 13.90
CA GLY A 37 18.33 10.83 14.83
C GLY A 37 16.89 11.06 14.39
N LEU A 38 16.65 11.33 13.09
CA LEU A 38 15.31 11.43 12.54
C LEU A 38 14.73 10.03 12.30
N LYS A 39 13.40 9.93 12.42
CA LYS A 39 12.64 8.73 12.07
C LYS A 39 12.07 8.88 10.66
N VAL A 40 12.11 7.81 9.88
CA VAL A 40 11.63 7.80 8.49
C VAL A 40 10.43 6.87 8.37
N PHE A 41 9.33 7.40 7.89
CA PHE A 41 8.09 6.67 7.67
C PHE A 41 7.64 6.80 6.22
N ILE A 42 7.07 5.73 5.69
CA ILE A 42 6.38 5.74 4.41
C ILE A 42 4.89 6.03 4.67
N ALA A 43 4.30 6.95 3.89
CA ALA A 43 2.88 7.27 3.93
C ALA A 43 2.32 7.20 2.51
N THR A 44 1.55 6.16 2.21
CA THR A 44 1.11 5.85 0.84
C THR A 44 -0.32 5.32 0.79
N GLY A 45 -1.00 5.56 -0.33
CA GLY A 45 -2.27 4.89 -0.65
C GLY A 45 -2.10 3.41 -1.02
N ARG A 46 -0.87 2.98 -1.37
CA ARG A 46 -0.63 1.57 -1.71
C ARG A 46 -0.93 0.65 -0.53
N PRO A 47 -1.57 -0.50 -0.76
CA PRO A 47 -1.60 -1.57 0.21
C PRO A 47 -0.20 -2.21 0.35
N ARG A 48 0.07 -2.79 1.53
CA ARG A 48 1.35 -3.44 1.85
C ARG A 48 1.82 -4.40 0.76
N GLN A 49 0.92 -5.15 0.16
CA GLN A 49 1.20 -6.17 -0.85
C GLN A 49 1.71 -5.58 -2.18
N LEU A 50 1.48 -4.30 -2.43
CA LEU A 50 1.92 -3.60 -3.64
C LEU A 50 3.12 -2.66 -3.40
N ILE A 51 3.76 -2.73 -2.24
CA ILE A 51 5.01 -2.01 -1.95
C ILE A 51 6.18 -2.93 -2.30
N ASN A 52 6.81 -2.69 -3.45
CA ASN A 52 7.86 -3.54 -3.99
C ASN A 52 9.12 -2.81 -4.46
N ASN A 53 9.17 -1.49 -4.32
CA ASN A 53 10.19 -0.64 -4.93
C ASN A 53 11.01 0.21 -3.93
N LEU A 54 11.03 -0.18 -2.65
CA LEU A 54 11.76 0.51 -1.58
C LEU A 54 13.01 -0.23 -1.10
N SER A 55 13.51 -1.23 -1.84
CA SER A 55 14.64 -2.07 -1.41
C SER A 55 15.89 -1.26 -1.08
N ALA A 56 16.17 -0.19 -1.84
CA ALA A 56 17.34 0.67 -1.63
C ALA A 56 17.34 1.38 -0.26
N ILE A 57 16.17 1.61 0.34
CA ILE A 57 16.01 2.35 1.61
C ILE A 57 15.31 1.54 2.69
N SER A 58 15.00 0.26 2.46
CA SER A 58 14.23 -0.57 3.39
C SER A 58 14.82 -0.59 4.81
N HIS A 59 16.14 -0.58 4.92
CA HIS A 59 16.88 -0.55 6.19
C HIS A 59 16.80 0.80 6.94
N LEU A 60 16.34 1.86 6.27
CA LEU A 60 16.19 3.20 6.85
C LEU A 60 14.77 3.46 7.36
N ILE A 61 13.79 2.65 6.96
CA ILE A 61 12.37 2.87 7.24
C ILE A 61 12.03 2.37 8.65
N ASP A 62 11.45 3.24 9.47
CA ASP A 62 11.00 2.93 10.83
C ASP A 62 9.54 2.42 10.87
N GLY A 63 8.72 2.70 9.85
CA GLY A 63 7.35 2.22 9.78
C GLY A 63 6.57 2.73 8.57
N TYR A 64 5.35 2.28 8.48
CA TYR A 64 4.49 2.46 7.31
C TYR A 64 3.09 2.91 7.72
N VAL A 65 2.56 3.88 6.97
CA VAL A 65 1.16 4.27 6.93
C VAL A 65 0.66 3.89 5.53
N THR A 66 -0.13 2.84 5.42
CA THR A 66 -0.59 2.28 4.15
C THR A 66 -2.10 2.37 4.01
N THR A 67 -2.62 2.09 2.80
CA THR A 67 -4.07 2.11 2.54
C THR A 67 -4.75 3.38 3.06
N ASN A 68 -4.16 4.55 2.74
CA ASN A 68 -4.63 5.86 3.17
C ASN A 68 -4.81 6.00 4.70
N GLY A 69 -3.99 5.31 5.50
CA GLY A 69 -4.02 5.32 6.95
C GLY A 69 -4.87 4.23 7.62
N ALA A 70 -5.55 3.40 6.83
CA ALA A 70 -6.37 2.31 7.39
C ALA A 70 -5.51 1.19 8.02
N TYR A 71 -4.27 1.05 7.56
CA TYR A 71 -3.32 0.08 8.11
C TYR A 71 -1.93 0.70 8.31
N CYS A 72 -1.47 0.75 9.57
CA CYS A 72 -0.18 1.31 9.93
C CYS A 72 0.61 0.29 10.77
N TYR A 73 1.90 0.13 10.46
CA TYR A 73 2.76 -0.84 11.14
C TYR A 73 4.22 -0.38 11.22
N ALA A 74 4.96 -0.93 12.18
CA ALA A 74 6.40 -0.74 12.33
C ALA A 74 7.04 -2.08 12.73
N GLY A 75 7.91 -2.62 11.87
CA GLY A 75 8.36 -4.01 11.96
C GLY A 75 7.16 -4.96 11.97
N ASP A 76 7.09 -5.84 12.97
CA ASP A 76 5.99 -6.79 13.15
C ASP A 76 4.81 -6.24 13.98
N ASN A 77 4.91 -4.99 14.44
CA ASN A 77 3.89 -4.38 15.28
C ASN A 77 2.85 -3.62 14.46
N ASN A 78 1.59 -4.03 14.54
CA ASN A 78 0.46 -3.26 14.04
C ASN A 78 0.18 -2.08 14.97
N ILE A 79 0.26 -0.86 14.47
CA ILE A 79 -0.01 0.37 15.23
C ILE A 79 -1.46 0.79 15.08
N VAL A 80 -1.97 0.73 13.84
CA VAL A 80 -3.37 1.00 13.50
C VAL A 80 -3.83 -0.09 12.55
N CYS A 81 -5.01 -0.64 12.81
CA CYS A 81 -5.71 -1.54 11.92
C CYS A 81 -7.20 -1.24 12.03
N ASN A 82 -7.76 -0.60 11.01
CA ASN A 82 -9.17 -0.21 10.95
C ASN A 82 -9.86 -0.96 9.81
N PRO A 83 -10.24 -2.24 10.00
CA PRO A 83 -10.97 -2.97 8.98
C PRO A 83 -12.40 -2.43 8.83
N LEU A 84 -12.94 -2.56 7.63
CA LEU A 84 -14.35 -2.33 7.37
C LEU A 84 -15.18 -3.37 8.14
N PRO A 85 -16.35 -2.99 8.69
CA PRO A 85 -17.31 -3.98 9.17
C PRO A 85 -17.63 -4.99 8.06
N GLU A 86 -17.69 -6.29 8.40
CA GLU A 86 -17.91 -7.35 7.42
C GLU A 86 -19.19 -7.12 6.59
N ALA A 87 -20.27 -6.69 7.24
CA ALA A 87 -21.53 -6.40 6.57
C ALA A 87 -21.39 -5.28 5.52
N ASP A 88 -20.59 -4.25 5.82
CA ASP A 88 -20.34 -3.14 4.90
C ASP A 88 -19.47 -3.60 3.72
N ALA A 89 -18.43 -4.37 3.97
CA ALA A 89 -17.59 -4.94 2.91
C ALA A 89 -18.39 -5.84 1.95
N LEU A 90 -19.26 -6.69 2.50
CA LEU A 90 -20.15 -7.54 1.70
C LEU A 90 -21.17 -6.71 0.90
N SER A 91 -21.71 -5.64 1.48
CA SER A 91 -22.67 -4.76 0.82
C SER A 91 -22.00 -3.99 -0.33
N ILE A 92 -20.80 -3.45 -0.12
CA ILE A 92 -20.02 -2.77 -1.16
C ILE A 92 -19.70 -3.75 -2.30
N LYS A 93 -19.26 -4.97 -1.96
CA LYS A 93 -18.96 -6.01 -2.96
C LYS A 93 -20.18 -6.37 -3.80
N ALA A 94 -21.32 -6.59 -3.16
CA ALA A 94 -22.57 -6.91 -3.85
C ALA A 94 -23.01 -5.79 -4.80
N GLU A 95 -22.86 -4.55 -4.39
CA GLU A 95 -23.22 -3.41 -5.25
C GLU A 95 -22.24 -3.26 -6.43
N ALA A 96 -20.92 -3.43 -6.19
CA ALA A 96 -19.93 -3.45 -7.26
C ALA A 96 -20.22 -4.55 -8.29
N ASP A 97 -20.58 -5.76 -7.82
CA ASP A 97 -20.95 -6.87 -8.71
C ASP A 97 -22.21 -6.56 -9.52
N ARG A 98 -23.25 -5.98 -8.88
CA ARG A 98 -24.49 -5.59 -9.55
C ARG A 98 -24.24 -4.58 -10.68
N MET A 99 -23.25 -3.70 -10.49
CA MET A 99 -22.87 -2.70 -11.48
C MET A 99 -21.86 -3.21 -12.51
N GLY A 100 -21.30 -4.41 -12.33
CA GLY A 100 -20.15 -4.89 -13.10
C GLY A 100 -18.91 -4.04 -12.92
N ALA A 101 -18.80 -3.33 -11.78
CA ALA A 101 -17.69 -2.45 -11.51
C ALA A 101 -16.46 -3.23 -11.08
N MET A 102 -15.29 -2.87 -11.64
CA MET A 102 -14.01 -3.35 -11.16
C MET A 102 -13.79 -2.85 -9.73
N SER A 103 -13.35 -3.74 -8.85
CA SER A 103 -13.00 -3.38 -7.48
C SER A 103 -11.74 -4.09 -7.01
N LEU A 104 -10.84 -3.35 -6.35
CA LEU A 104 -9.68 -3.89 -5.66
C LEU A 104 -10.03 -4.05 -4.19
N VAL A 105 -10.12 -5.30 -3.74
CA VAL A 105 -10.37 -5.64 -2.34
C VAL A 105 -9.04 -5.84 -1.62
N VAL A 106 -8.79 -5.05 -0.61
CA VAL A 106 -7.55 -5.04 0.16
C VAL A 106 -7.80 -5.57 1.56
N GLY A 107 -7.31 -6.76 1.83
CA GLY A 107 -7.24 -7.34 3.16
C GLY A 107 -5.89 -7.09 3.84
N ILE A 108 -5.81 -7.40 5.13
CA ILE A 108 -4.55 -7.30 5.89
C ILE A 108 -3.49 -8.22 5.27
N ASP A 109 -3.86 -9.45 4.92
CA ASP A 109 -2.92 -10.50 4.46
C ASP A 109 -2.95 -10.75 2.95
N GLY A 110 -3.82 -10.07 2.21
CA GLY A 110 -3.94 -10.30 0.78
C GLY A 110 -4.71 -9.22 0.03
N ILE A 111 -4.69 -9.31 -1.28
CA ILE A 111 -5.44 -8.46 -2.19
C ILE A 111 -6.15 -9.30 -3.23
N LEU A 112 -7.27 -8.81 -3.73
CA LEU A 112 -8.04 -9.48 -4.78
C LEU A 112 -8.66 -8.44 -5.71
N LEU A 113 -8.53 -8.67 -7.01
CA LEU A 113 -9.17 -7.86 -8.03
C LEU A 113 -10.44 -8.55 -8.52
N CYS A 114 -11.57 -7.90 -8.32
CA CYS A 114 -12.89 -8.37 -8.74
C CYS A 114 -13.35 -7.64 -9.99
N ASN A 115 -14.05 -8.36 -10.89
CA ASN A 115 -14.61 -7.81 -12.13
C ASN A 115 -13.60 -6.97 -12.93
N PRO A 116 -12.41 -7.50 -13.27
CA PRO A 116 -11.33 -6.70 -13.84
C PRO A 116 -11.65 -6.19 -15.24
N ASP A 117 -11.39 -4.91 -15.47
CA ASP A 117 -11.15 -4.36 -16.80
C ASP A 117 -9.66 -4.57 -17.12
N ILE A 118 -9.36 -5.62 -17.87
CA ILE A 118 -7.97 -6.06 -18.10
C ILE A 118 -7.10 -4.96 -18.74
N PRO A 119 -7.52 -4.24 -19.78
CA PRO A 119 -6.73 -3.13 -20.33
C PRO A 119 -6.40 -2.03 -19.32
N LEU A 120 -7.34 -1.68 -18.45
CA LEU A 120 -7.14 -0.68 -17.39
C LEU A 120 -6.17 -1.20 -16.32
N VAL A 121 -6.32 -2.45 -15.90
CA VAL A 121 -5.45 -3.11 -14.92
C VAL A 121 -4.02 -3.16 -15.41
N ASP A 122 -3.79 -3.62 -16.64
CA ASP A 122 -2.46 -3.70 -17.24
C ASP A 122 -1.81 -2.32 -17.33
N GLY A 123 -2.58 -1.30 -17.70
CA GLY A 123 -2.12 0.10 -17.72
C GLY A 123 -1.67 0.60 -16.34
N LEU A 124 -2.46 0.35 -15.31
CA LEU A 124 -2.14 0.75 -13.93
C LEU A 124 -0.96 -0.03 -13.36
N GLN A 125 -0.92 -1.34 -13.57
CA GLN A 125 0.20 -2.17 -13.10
C GLN A 125 1.52 -1.74 -13.75
N LYS A 126 1.50 -1.42 -15.04
CA LYS A 126 2.67 -0.90 -15.74
C LYS A 126 3.11 0.48 -15.24
N LEU A 127 2.13 1.39 -15.04
CA LEU A 127 2.39 2.75 -14.54
C LEU A 127 3.03 2.73 -13.15
N LEU A 128 2.52 1.88 -12.26
CA LEU A 128 2.98 1.79 -10.87
C LEU A 128 4.10 0.77 -10.67
N ASN A 129 4.46 0.03 -11.72
CA ASN A 129 5.42 -1.07 -11.68
C ASN A 129 5.16 -2.04 -10.53
N VAL A 130 3.89 -2.48 -10.39
CA VAL A 130 3.47 -3.40 -9.33
C VAL A 130 3.27 -4.82 -9.85
N PRO A 131 3.40 -5.86 -8.99
CA PRO A 131 3.19 -7.24 -9.39
C PRO A 131 1.74 -7.50 -9.81
N SER A 132 1.55 -8.63 -10.50
CA SER A 132 0.21 -9.09 -10.86
C SER A 132 -0.66 -9.29 -9.63
N ILE A 133 -1.88 -8.74 -9.68
CA ILE A 133 -2.86 -8.85 -8.61
C ILE A 133 -3.73 -10.09 -8.87
N PRO A 134 -3.93 -10.97 -7.88
CA PRO A 134 -4.84 -12.10 -8.01
C PRO A 134 -6.24 -11.66 -8.44
N VAL A 135 -6.82 -12.37 -9.39
CA VAL A 135 -8.17 -12.11 -9.91
C VAL A 135 -9.14 -13.15 -9.38
N GLY A 136 -10.31 -12.69 -8.93
CA GLY A 136 -11.37 -13.59 -8.45
C GLY A 136 -12.54 -12.80 -7.87
N ASN A 137 -13.62 -13.51 -7.49
CA ASN A 137 -14.82 -12.86 -6.94
C ASN A 137 -15.16 -13.33 -5.52
N ASP A 138 -14.45 -14.33 -4.98
CA ASP A 138 -14.64 -14.79 -3.62
C ASP A 138 -13.72 -14.02 -2.65
N ILE A 139 -14.30 -13.09 -1.90
CA ILE A 139 -13.59 -12.29 -0.89
C ILE A 139 -13.57 -12.93 0.50
N THR A 140 -14.20 -14.10 0.68
CA THR A 140 -14.30 -14.79 1.97
C THR A 140 -12.94 -15.01 2.64
N PRO A 141 -11.86 -15.37 1.93
CA PRO A 141 -10.55 -15.52 2.54
C PRO A 141 -10.02 -14.23 3.17
N LEU A 142 -10.33 -13.07 2.56
CA LEU A 142 -9.87 -11.76 3.04
C LEU A 142 -10.70 -11.26 4.24
N LEU A 143 -11.99 -11.63 4.32
CA LEU A 143 -12.85 -11.27 5.46
C LEU A 143 -12.32 -11.81 6.79
N ARG A 144 -11.69 -13.00 6.78
CA ARG A 144 -11.19 -13.66 8.00
C ARG A 144 -10.18 -12.81 8.77
N HIS A 145 -9.38 -12.03 8.08
CA HIS A 145 -8.31 -11.22 8.66
C HIS A 145 -8.65 -9.71 8.64
N GLY A 146 -9.76 -9.36 7.99
CA GLY A 146 -10.26 -8.00 7.87
C GLY A 146 -9.88 -7.35 6.53
N ILE A 147 -10.88 -6.69 5.93
CA ILE A 147 -10.74 -5.88 4.72
C ILE A 147 -10.53 -4.43 5.16
N VAL A 148 -9.46 -3.81 4.71
CA VAL A 148 -9.08 -2.44 5.12
C VAL A 148 -9.36 -1.39 4.03
N GLN A 149 -9.65 -1.83 2.80
CA GLN A 149 -10.02 -0.94 1.69
C GLN A 149 -10.75 -1.71 0.59
N MET A 150 -11.68 -1.05 -0.08
CA MET A 150 -12.31 -1.50 -1.32
C MET A 150 -12.44 -0.33 -2.30
#